data_d6361a73fefadb6858445179a84988c8
#
_entry.id   d6361a73fefadb6858445179a84988c8
#
_cell.length_a   1.000
_cell.length_b   1.000
_cell.length_c   1.000
_cell.angle_alpha   90.00
_cell.angle_beta   90.00
_cell.angle_gamma   90.00
#
_symmetry.space_group_name_H-M   'P 1'
#
loop_
_entity.id
_entity.type
_entity.pdbx_description
1 polymer ?
#
loop_
_entity_poly.entity_id
_entity_poly.type
_entity_poly.pdbx_seq_one_letter_code
_entity_poly.pdbx_strand_id
1 'polypeptide(L)'
;VAALFHLGEMVTATQSVDADTFEILGAQLGYVIQIVSPEDEDRELLQGFDIDLGQELESLDQDRLVARPPVVTVMGHVDHGKTRLLDAIRQTEVVKSEAGGITQHIGAYQIHHDHDGTNRAITFIDTPGHEAFTAMRARGAKVTDIAVLVVAADDGVMPQTIEALNHAQAADVPIVVAVNKVDKEGANPDKVRQQLTEYNLVAEEYGGETIFVNVSAKSGLGIDALIDSILLTADAAIDLRAIADDEARGVAIEAHLDRGRGPVATVLVQRGTLKVGDAIVAGGSFGRVRAMLDEHGENVSEAGPSRPVQVLGFTSVPSAGDTFLVADEDRTARQIAEKRQAAERNAQLAKARKKVSLEDFMEQSKISTLNLILKGDVSGSVEALEDALMQLDVGAEVDLRVIHRGVGAITKSDITLASA
;
A
#
# COMPACT_ATOMS: atom_id res chain seq x y z
N VAL A 1 17.89 -32.97 36.64
CA VAL A 1 17.48 -34.00 37.61
C VAL A 1 18.07 -33.72 39.00
N ALA A 2 19.37 -33.53 39.15
CA ALA A 2 20.00 -33.27 40.48
C ALA A 2 19.45 -31.99 41.18
N ALA A 3 19.25 -30.91 40.44
CA ALA A 3 18.68 -29.66 40.94
C ALA A 3 17.19 -29.81 41.34
N LEU A 4 16.40 -30.54 40.56
CA LEU A 4 15.01 -30.84 40.90
C LEU A 4 14.87 -31.76 42.11
N PHE A 5 15.78 -32.68 42.30
CA PHE A 5 15.83 -33.53 43.50
C PHE A 5 16.06 -32.72 44.77
N HIS A 6 16.87 -31.66 44.71
CA HIS A 6 17.07 -30.72 45.80
C HIS A 6 15.84 -29.86 46.12
N LEU A 7 14.96 -29.66 45.17
CA LEU A 7 13.67 -28.97 45.33
C LEU A 7 12.54 -29.89 45.81
N GLY A 8 12.81 -31.19 45.98
CA GLY A 8 11.86 -32.18 46.47
C GLY A 8 11.03 -32.84 45.40
N GLU A 9 11.30 -32.60 44.12
CA GLU A 9 10.62 -33.19 43.00
C GLU A 9 11.41 -34.37 42.37
N MET A 10 10.78 -35.52 42.33
CA MET A 10 11.33 -36.72 41.66
C MET A 10 10.92 -36.78 40.22
N VAL A 11 11.72 -36.19 39.33
CA VAL A 11 11.44 -36.19 37.87
C VAL A 11 12.54 -36.97 37.12
N THR A 12 12.12 -37.82 36.21
CA THR A 12 13.04 -38.55 35.32
C THR A 12 13.47 -37.66 34.14
N ALA A 13 14.60 -38.00 33.50
CA ALA A 13 15.16 -37.19 32.39
C ALA A 13 14.26 -37.05 31.16
N THR A 14 13.20 -37.86 31.08
CA THR A 14 12.23 -37.88 29.97
C THR A 14 10.83 -37.39 30.32
N GLN A 15 10.65 -36.91 31.55
CA GLN A 15 9.35 -36.46 32.04
C GLN A 15 9.17 -34.95 31.78
N SER A 16 7.99 -34.57 31.34
CA SER A 16 7.62 -33.16 31.19
C SER A 16 7.50 -32.49 32.56
N VAL A 17 8.02 -31.31 32.67
CA VAL A 17 7.99 -30.47 33.88
C VAL A 17 7.08 -29.28 33.63
N ASP A 18 6.35 -28.82 34.63
CA ASP A 18 5.47 -27.66 34.53
C ASP A 18 6.24 -26.33 34.47
N ALA A 19 5.56 -25.27 34.05
CA ALA A 19 6.12 -23.94 33.83
C ALA A 19 6.77 -23.36 35.10
N ASP A 20 6.10 -23.50 36.23
CA ASP A 20 6.54 -22.95 37.52
C ASP A 20 7.84 -23.62 38.00
N THR A 21 7.96 -24.93 37.81
CA THR A 21 9.17 -25.69 38.13
C THR A 21 10.34 -25.31 37.21
N PHE A 22 10.06 -24.96 35.93
CA PHE A 22 11.08 -24.47 35.01
C PHE A 22 11.62 -23.10 35.42
N GLU A 23 10.76 -22.16 35.85
CA GLU A 23 11.18 -20.84 36.33
C GLU A 23 12.07 -20.94 37.59
N ILE A 24 11.65 -21.79 38.53
CA ILE A 24 12.43 -22.03 39.78
C ILE A 24 13.81 -22.64 39.46
N LEU A 25 13.86 -23.57 38.50
CA LEU A 25 15.07 -24.19 38.04
C LEU A 25 16.02 -23.18 37.39
N GLY A 26 15.45 -22.29 36.55
CA GLY A 26 16.21 -21.23 35.90
C GLY A 26 16.84 -20.26 36.91
N ALA A 27 16.05 -19.79 37.86
CA ALA A 27 16.49 -18.90 38.90
C ALA A 27 17.65 -19.52 39.73
N GLN A 28 17.56 -20.83 40.00
CA GLN A 28 18.61 -21.55 40.77
C GLN A 28 19.90 -21.74 39.96
N LEU A 29 19.84 -21.77 38.65
CA LEU A 29 20.97 -21.87 37.74
C LEU A 29 21.49 -20.48 37.30
N GLY A 30 20.88 -19.38 37.77
CA GLY A 30 21.27 -18.02 37.45
C GLY A 30 20.79 -17.56 36.07
N TYR A 31 19.76 -18.20 35.51
CA TYR A 31 19.12 -17.81 34.26
C TYR A 31 17.71 -17.24 34.53
N VAL A 32 17.34 -16.22 33.81
CA VAL A 32 15.96 -15.76 33.72
C VAL A 32 15.30 -16.56 32.60
N ILE A 33 14.36 -17.43 32.97
CA ILE A 33 13.58 -18.21 31.98
C ILE A 33 12.28 -17.47 31.73
N GLN A 34 12.04 -17.13 30.48
CA GLN A 34 10.75 -16.64 30.01
C GLN A 34 10.08 -17.78 29.23
N ILE A 35 8.94 -18.23 29.70
CA ILE A 35 8.15 -19.23 29.01
C ILE A 35 7.28 -18.47 28.02
N VAL A 36 7.60 -18.59 26.75
CA VAL A 36 6.84 -18.00 25.65
C VAL A 36 5.96 -19.10 25.06
N SER A 37 4.66 -18.87 25.05
CA SER A 37 3.77 -19.79 24.33
C SER A 37 3.98 -19.64 22.82
N PRO A 38 3.74 -20.66 21.99
CA PRO A 38 3.78 -20.53 20.54
C PRO A 38 2.88 -19.39 20.02
N GLU A 39 1.79 -19.09 20.75
CA GLU A 39 0.86 -18.00 20.43
C GLU A 39 1.46 -16.62 20.77
N ASP A 40 2.26 -16.52 21.83
CA ASP A 40 2.97 -15.30 22.21
C ASP A 40 4.16 -15.02 21.28
N GLU A 41 4.92 -16.07 20.92
CA GLU A 41 5.97 -15.99 19.91
C GLU A 41 5.41 -15.56 18.54
N ASP A 42 4.24 -16.10 18.19
CA ASP A 42 3.51 -15.71 16.97
C ASP A 42 3.03 -14.26 17.03
N ARG A 43 2.57 -13.81 18.21
CA ARG A 43 2.16 -12.43 18.43
C ARG A 43 3.34 -11.47 18.37
N GLU A 44 4.47 -11.81 18.97
CA GLU A 44 5.69 -11.00 18.96
C GLU A 44 6.26 -10.87 17.53
N LEU A 45 6.29 -11.95 16.78
CA LEU A 45 6.65 -11.94 15.36
C LEU A 45 5.68 -11.10 14.50
N LEU A 46 4.38 -11.13 14.80
CA LEU A 46 3.38 -10.34 14.08
C LEU A 46 3.36 -8.87 14.53
N GLN A 47 3.60 -8.59 15.80
CA GLN A 47 3.71 -7.22 16.32
C GLN A 47 4.88 -6.45 15.70
N GLY A 48 5.97 -7.12 15.36
CA GLY A 48 7.07 -6.52 14.59
C GLY A 48 6.65 -5.98 13.20
N PHE A 49 5.43 -6.31 12.74
CA PHE A 49 4.87 -5.81 11.47
C PHE A 49 3.84 -4.69 11.63
N ASP A 50 3.14 -4.64 12.78
CA ASP A 50 2.12 -3.64 13.09
C ASP A 50 2.69 -2.42 13.84
N ILE A 51 4.02 -2.26 13.83
CA ILE A 51 4.66 -1.11 14.46
C ILE A 51 4.27 0.14 13.70
N ASP A 52 3.62 1.06 14.38
CA ASP A 52 3.32 2.40 13.90
C ASP A 52 4.66 3.15 13.72
N LEU A 53 5.02 3.39 12.46
CA LEU A 53 6.25 4.10 12.09
C LEU A 53 6.37 5.46 12.79
N GLY A 54 5.24 6.11 13.12
CA GLY A 54 5.21 7.36 13.86
C GLY A 54 5.65 7.22 15.31
N GLN A 55 5.20 6.20 16.01
CA GLN A 55 5.59 5.94 17.41
C GLN A 55 7.05 5.46 17.53
N GLU A 56 7.55 4.71 16.54
CA GLU A 56 8.96 4.33 16.50
C GLU A 56 9.88 5.53 16.31
N LEU A 57 9.53 6.49 15.45
CA LEU A 57 10.33 7.70 15.21
C LEU A 57 10.52 8.55 16.47
N GLU A 58 9.54 8.58 17.38
CA GLU A 58 9.62 9.31 18.64
C GLU A 58 10.57 8.64 19.66
N SER A 59 10.80 7.34 19.53
CA SER A 59 11.61 6.54 20.48
C SER A 59 13.07 6.34 20.05
N LEU A 60 13.46 6.75 18.83
CA LEU A 60 14.77 6.47 18.24
C LEU A 60 15.74 7.64 18.36
N ASP A 61 17.06 7.30 18.34
CA ASP A 61 18.15 8.27 18.32
C ASP A 61 18.01 9.24 17.12
N GLN A 62 17.79 10.50 17.40
CA GLN A 62 17.60 11.56 16.37
C GLN A 62 18.81 11.69 15.43
N ASP A 63 19.99 11.25 15.88
CA ASP A 63 21.25 11.31 15.10
C ASP A 63 21.26 10.32 13.90
N ARG A 64 20.35 9.33 13.86
CA ARG A 64 20.25 8.35 12.77
C ARG A 64 19.22 8.74 11.71
N LEU A 65 18.47 9.81 11.94
CA LEU A 65 17.42 10.27 11.03
C LEU A 65 18.01 11.09 9.89
N VAL A 66 17.74 10.68 8.66
CA VAL A 66 18.12 11.40 7.45
C VAL A 66 16.89 11.96 6.75
N ALA A 67 17.03 13.09 6.09
CA ALA A 67 15.95 13.65 5.27
C ALA A 67 15.62 12.69 4.12
N ARG A 68 14.33 12.48 3.88
CA ARG A 68 13.83 11.66 2.77
C ARG A 68 12.99 12.48 1.80
N PRO A 69 12.91 12.07 0.53
CA PRO A 69 12.00 12.68 -0.42
C PRO A 69 10.53 12.63 0.04
N PRO A 70 9.73 13.68 -0.23
CA PRO A 70 8.29 13.61 -0.03
C PRO A 70 7.65 12.61 -0.98
N VAL A 71 6.66 11.87 -0.48
CA VAL A 71 5.80 10.98 -1.26
C VAL A 71 4.50 11.71 -1.55
N VAL A 72 4.19 11.91 -2.82
CA VAL A 72 3.09 12.73 -3.30
C VAL A 72 2.11 11.89 -4.10
N THR A 73 0.86 11.80 -3.67
CA THR A 73 -0.17 11.12 -4.45
C THR A 73 -1.04 12.11 -5.21
N VAL A 74 -1.23 11.83 -6.50
CA VAL A 74 -2.06 12.66 -7.38
C VAL A 74 -3.46 12.05 -7.48
N MET A 75 -4.47 12.81 -7.06
CA MET A 75 -5.86 12.39 -6.95
C MET A 75 -6.80 13.34 -7.69
N GLY A 76 -8.03 12.93 -7.91
CA GLY A 76 -9.07 13.74 -8.53
C GLY A 76 -9.91 12.96 -9.52
N HIS A 77 -10.87 13.65 -10.13
CA HIS A 77 -11.85 13.06 -11.05
C HIS A 77 -11.20 12.50 -12.35
N VAL A 78 -11.89 11.55 -12.99
CA VAL A 78 -11.57 11.12 -14.37
C VAL A 78 -11.60 12.34 -15.29
N ASP A 79 -10.76 12.34 -16.33
CA ASP A 79 -10.67 13.42 -17.34
C ASP A 79 -10.22 14.81 -16.79
N HIS A 80 -9.92 14.97 -15.51
CA HIS A 80 -9.31 16.20 -15.00
C HIS A 80 -7.83 16.35 -15.37
N GLY A 81 -7.26 15.32 -16.02
CA GLY A 81 -5.94 15.37 -16.64
C GLY A 81 -4.79 15.02 -15.70
N LYS A 82 -5.03 14.19 -14.68
CA LYS A 82 -4.00 13.69 -13.73
C LYS A 82 -2.79 13.08 -14.45
N THR A 83 -3.03 12.02 -15.23
CA THR A 83 -1.97 11.31 -15.95
C THR A 83 -1.23 12.23 -16.91
N ARG A 84 -1.95 13.16 -17.57
CA ARG A 84 -1.30 14.15 -18.44
C ARG A 84 -0.48 15.17 -17.67
N LEU A 85 -0.91 15.56 -16.47
CA LEU A 85 -0.14 16.42 -15.57
C LEU A 85 1.15 15.71 -15.14
N LEU A 86 1.05 14.43 -14.76
CA LEU A 86 2.19 13.62 -14.40
C LEU A 86 3.14 13.37 -15.58
N ASP A 87 2.62 13.18 -16.79
CA ASP A 87 3.43 13.11 -18.01
C ASP A 87 4.21 14.43 -18.27
N ALA A 88 3.54 15.57 -18.04
CA ALA A 88 4.21 16.87 -18.16
C ALA A 88 5.32 17.05 -17.11
N ILE A 89 5.11 16.58 -15.89
CA ILE A 89 6.10 16.60 -14.81
C ILE A 89 7.29 15.67 -15.14
N ARG A 90 7.01 14.44 -15.63
CA ARG A 90 8.04 13.46 -16.03
C ARG A 90 8.71 13.75 -17.36
N GLN A 91 8.14 14.61 -18.18
CA GLN A 91 8.50 14.80 -19.58
C GLN A 91 8.38 13.50 -20.41
N THR A 92 7.31 12.74 -20.18
CA THR A 92 6.99 11.45 -20.81
C THR A 92 5.61 11.49 -21.49
N GLU A 93 5.25 10.41 -22.17
CA GLU A 93 3.96 10.28 -22.88
C GLU A 93 3.25 8.95 -22.49
N VAL A 94 3.17 8.62 -21.21
CA VAL A 94 2.57 7.37 -20.70
C VAL A 94 1.10 7.28 -21.11
N VAL A 95 0.36 8.39 -21.15
CA VAL A 95 -1.04 8.45 -21.63
C VAL A 95 -1.22 7.77 -22.99
N LYS A 96 -0.24 7.83 -23.88
CA LYS A 96 -0.33 7.20 -25.21
C LYS A 96 -0.19 5.68 -25.17
N SER A 97 0.45 5.13 -24.15
CA SER A 97 0.70 3.69 -24.01
C SER A 97 -0.37 2.98 -23.19
N GLU A 98 -1.16 3.70 -22.40
CA GLU A 98 -2.24 3.13 -21.58
C GLU A 98 -3.48 2.79 -22.42
N ALA A 99 -4.07 1.63 -22.14
CA ALA A 99 -5.28 1.19 -22.81
C ALA A 99 -6.46 2.13 -22.51
N GLY A 100 -7.01 2.77 -23.54
CA GLY A 100 -8.08 3.76 -23.38
C GLY A 100 -7.62 5.14 -22.92
N GLY A 101 -6.32 5.38 -22.74
CA GLY A 101 -5.75 6.68 -22.32
C GLY A 101 -6.11 7.06 -20.87
N ILE A 102 -6.42 6.07 -20.02
CA ILE A 102 -6.75 6.25 -18.60
C ILE A 102 -5.82 5.41 -17.74
N THR A 103 -5.40 5.93 -16.59
CA THR A 103 -4.63 5.18 -15.60
C THR A 103 -5.50 4.10 -14.97
N GLN A 104 -5.06 2.84 -15.06
CA GLN A 104 -5.74 1.67 -14.51
C GLN A 104 -4.92 0.98 -13.42
N HIS A 105 -3.62 1.26 -13.36
CA HIS A 105 -2.67 0.72 -12.39
C HIS A 105 -2.13 1.83 -11.50
N ILE A 106 -1.69 1.47 -10.29
CA ILE A 106 -0.96 2.43 -9.46
C ILE A 106 0.47 2.52 -9.97
N GLY A 107 0.85 3.69 -10.50
CA GLY A 107 2.22 4.00 -10.88
C GLY A 107 2.97 4.68 -9.74
N ALA A 108 4.24 4.34 -9.54
CA ALA A 108 5.11 5.07 -8.62
C ALA A 108 6.46 5.33 -9.29
N TYR A 109 6.93 6.56 -9.19
CA TYR A 109 8.18 7.00 -9.80
C TYR A 109 8.78 8.17 -9.05
N GLN A 110 10.07 8.41 -9.21
CA GLN A 110 10.79 9.50 -8.59
C GLN A 110 11.27 10.50 -9.65
N ILE A 111 11.11 11.77 -9.37
CA ILE A 111 11.67 12.86 -10.19
C ILE A 111 12.68 13.65 -9.37
N HIS A 112 13.51 14.40 -10.09
CA HIS A 112 14.45 15.34 -9.51
C HIS A 112 14.12 16.74 -10.01
N HIS A 113 14.02 17.71 -9.11
CA HIS A 113 13.72 19.11 -9.41
C HIS A 113 14.71 20.03 -8.72
N ASP A 114 15.19 21.05 -9.45
CA ASP A 114 16.08 22.05 -8.88
C ASP A 114 15.25 23.11 -8.15
N HIS A 115 15.33 23.12 -6.82
CA HIS A 115 14.66 24.07 -5.96
C HIS A 115 15.72 24.83 -5.16
N ASP A 116 15.81 26.14 -5.33
CA ASP A 116 16.78 27.02 -4.69
C ASP A 116 18.25 26.59 -4.88
N GLY A 117 18.58 26.06 -6.06
CA GLY A 117 19.93 25.59 -6.41
C GLY A 117 20.30 24.24 -5.78
N THR A 118 19.33 23.54 -5.19
CA THR A 118 19.49 22.18 -4.64
C THR A 118 18.63 21.20 -5.44
N ASN A 119 19.24 20.14 -5.94
CA ASN A 119 18.51 19.10 -6.65
C ASN A 119 17.76 18.21 -5.62
N ARG A 120 16.44 18.32 -5.59
CA ARG A 120 15.56 17.60 -4.64
C ARG A 120 14.79 16.50 -5.34
N ALA A 121 14.76 15.32 -4.75
CA ALA A 121 13.94 14.22 -5.23
C ALA A 121 12.51 14.31 -4.67
N ILE A 122 11.52 13.94 -5.49
CA ILE A 122 10.10 13.85 -5.12
C ILE A 122 9.58 12.53 -5.68
N THR A 123 8.89 11.76 -4.85
CA THR A 123 8.25 10.50 -5.29
C THR A 123 6.78 10.75 -5.57
N PHE A 124 6.32 10.46 -6.77
CA PHE A 124 4.93 10.55 -7.17
C PHE A 124 4.27 9.18 -7.22
N ILE A 125 3.02 9.13 -6.75
CA ILE A 125 2.13 7.98 -6.89
C ILE A 125 0.94 8.41 -7.74
N ASP A 126 0.76 7.77 -8.89
CA ASP A 126 -0.41 7.95 -9.76
C ASP A 126 -1.51 6.97 -9.37
N THR A 127 -2.72 7.48 -9.13
CA THR A 127 -3.87 6.65 -8.77
C THR A 127 -4.99 6.76 -9.81
N PRO A 128 -5.65 5.63 -10.15
CA PRO A 128 -6.80 5.65 -11.04
C PRO A 128 -7.90 6.57 -10.54
N GLY A 129 -8.49 7.36 -11.45
CA GLY A 129 -9.57 8.32 -11.11
C GLY A 129 -10.97 7.73 -11.09
N HIS A 130 -11.17 6.54 -11.67
CA HIS A 130 -12.50 5.93 -11.82
C HIS A 130 -13.02 5.41 -10.46
N GLU A 131 -14.33 5.51 -10.23
CA GLU A 131 -14.99 5.09 -8.97
C GLU A 131 -14.72 3.64 -8.58
N ALA A 132 -14.60 2.73 -9.54
CA ALA A 132 -14.27 1.33 -9.28
C ALA A 132 -12.93 1.13 -8.52
N PHE A 133 -12.06 2.12 -8.47
CA PHE A 133 -10.72 2.03 -7.88
C PHE A 133 -10.59 2.76 -6.53
N THR A 134 -11.66 2.84 -5.73
CA THR A 134 -11.68 3.49 -4.41
C THR A 134 -10.62 2.90 -3.46
N ALA A 135 -10.47 1.57 -3.43
CA ALA A 135 -9.45 0.90 -2.60
C ALA A 135 -8.03 1.33 -2.98
N MET A 136 -7.75 1.52 -4.28
CA MET A 136 -6.45 2.01 -4.75
C MET A 136 -6.17 3.44 -4.32
N ARG A 137 -7.18 4.34 -4.34
CA ARG A 137 -7.05 5.73 -3.85
C ARG A 137 -6.80 5.76 -2.35
N ALA A 138 -7.55 4.99 -1.56
CA ALA A 138 -7.35 4.86 -0.13
C ALA A 138 -5.95 4.33 0.22
N ARG A 139 -5.43 3.39 -0.55
CA ARG A 139 -4.07 2.86 -0.41
C ARG A 139 -3.03 3.92 -0.73
N GLY A 140 -3.20 4.64 -1.84
CA GLY A 140 -2.35 5.77 -2.19
C GLY A 140 -2.28 6.78 -1.05
N ALA A 141 -3.42 7.20 -0.49
CA ALA A 141 -3.49 8.15 0.61
C ALA A 141 -2.71 7.71 1.86
N LYS A 142 -2.77 6.42 2.23
CA LYS A 142 -2.10 5.88 3.44
C LYS A 142 -0.57 5.93 3.39
N VAL A 143 0.03 5.92 2.20
CA VAL A 143 1.50 5.90 2.03
C VAL A 143 2.05 7.26 1.62
N THR A 144 1.20 8.28 1.61
CA THR A 144 1.43 9.62 1.08
C THR A 144 1.77 10.59 2.20
N ASP A 145 2.68 11.49 1.90
CA ASP A 145 3.00 12.65 2.75
C ASP A 145 2.18 13.88 2.34
N ILE A 146 1.91 14.06 1.04
CA ILE A 146 1.17 15.20 0.47
C ILE A 146 0.23 14.69 -0.62
N ALA A 147 -1.03 15.13 -0.60
CA ALA A 147 -1.99 14.85 -1.65
C ALA A 147 -2.09 16.05 -2.62
N VAL A 148 -1.94 15.79 -3.93
CA VAL A 148 -2.23 16.77 -4.98
C VAL A 148 -3.61 16.50 -5.55
N LEU A 149 -4.56 17.39 -5.26
CA LEU A 149 -5.93 17.30 -5.76
C LEU A 149 -6.05 18.04 -7.10
N VAL A 150 -6.23 17.30 -8.20
CA VAL A 150 -6.34 17.87 -9.53
C VAL A 150 -7.81 18.12 -9.88
N VAL A 151 -8.13 19.38 -10.17
CA VAL A 151 -9.48 19.82 -10.55
C VAL A 151 -9.42 20.57 -11.87
N ALA A 152 -10.23 20.20 -12.84
CA ALA A 152 -10.26 20.89 -14.11
C ALA A 152 -11.06 22.20 -14.00
N ALA A 153 -10.48 23.31 -14.48
CA ALA A 153 -11.05 24.66 -14.38
C ALA A 153 -12.32 24.84 -15.25
N ASP A 154 -12.51 23.98 -16.26
CA ASP A 154 -13.68 23.97 -17.15
C ASP A 154 -14.86 23.17 -16.55
N ASP A 155 -14.59 22.12 -15.80
CA ASP A 155 -15.61 21.22 -15.24
C ASP A 155 -16.00 21.62 -13.79
N GLY A 156 -15.01 21.98 -12.95
CA GLY A 156 -15.18 22.27 -11.53
C GLY A 156 -15.11 21.00 -10.65
N VAL A 157 -15.67 21.08 -9.44
CA VAL A 157 -15.63 19.99 -8.46
C VAL A 157 -16.66 18.92 -8.84
N MET A 158 -16.21 17.69 -8.95
CA MET A 158 -16.99 16.51 -9.33
C MET A 158 -17.07 15.49 -8.18
N PRO A 159 -18.00 14.52 -8.17
CA PRO A 159 -18.16 13.57 -7.07
C PRO A 159 -16.89 12.83 -6.68
N GLN A 160 -16.09 12.37 -7.65
CA GLN A 160 -14.82 11.70 -7.39
C GLN A 160 -13.73 12.66 -6.87
N THR A 161 -13.86 13.97 -7.10
CA THR A 161 -13.00 14.98 -6.48
C THR A 161 -13.28 15.06 -4.97
N ILE A 162 -14.55 15.01 -4.59
CA ILE A 162 -14.98 15.01 -3.18
C ILE A 162 -14.52 13.71 -2.49
N GLU A 163 -14.67 12.57 -3.16
CA GLU A 163 -14.18 11.29 -2.65
C GLU A 163 -12.65 11.33 -2.42
N ALA A 164 -11.88 11.81 -3.41
CA ALA A 164 -10.44 11.97 -3.29
C ALA A 164 -10.04 12.90 -2.13
N LEU A 165 -10.77 14.00 -1.96
CA LEU A 165 -10.61 14.91 -0.83
C LEU A 165 -10.86 14.21 0.50
N ASN A 166 -11.94 13.44 0.62
CA ASN A 166 -12.26 12.69 1.83
C ASN A 166 -11.18 11.66 2.18
N HIS A 167 -10.58 11.00 1.17
CA HIS A 167 -9.46 10.08 1.41
C HIS A 167 -8.21 10.81 1.93
N ALA A 168 -7.87 11.97 1.37
CA ALA A 168 -6.74 12.76 1.84
C ALA A 168 -6.97 13.29 3.26
N GLN A 169 -8.17 13.78 3.56
CA GLN A 169 -8.55 14.24 4.90
C GLN A 169 -8.57 13.09 5.92
N ALA A 170 -9.06 11.91 5.54
CA ALA A 170 -9.06 10.73 6.41
C ALA A 170 -7.65 10.20 6.71
N ALA A 171 -6.68 10.48 5.84
CA ALA A 171 -5.28 10.17 6.03
C ALA A 171 -4.51 11.29 6.77
N ASP A 172 -5.17 12.41 7.07
CA ASP A 172 -4.59 13.58 7.75
C ASP A 172 -3.33 14.13 7.07
N VAL A 173 -3.35 14.16 5.73
CA VAL A 173 -2.22 14.65 4.92
C VAL A 173 -2.50 16.04 4.34
N PRO A 174 -1.49 16.94 4.27
CA PRO A 174 -1.61 18.22 3.60
C PRO A 174 -2.05 18.09 2.14
N ILE A 175 -2.86 19.05 1.69
CA ILE A 175 -3.43 19.04 0.33
C ILE A 175 -2.95 20.26 -0.43
N VAL A 176 -2.40 20.03 -1.64
CA VAL A 176 -2.13 21.08 -2.63
C VAL A 176 -3.13 20.91 -3.77
N VAL A 177 -3.77 21.99 -4.19
CA VAL A 177 -4.79 21.94 -5.26
C VAL A 177 -4.18 22.40 -6.57
N ALA A 178 -4.17 21.53 -7.57
CA ALA A 178 -3.79 21.83 -8.95
C ALA A 178 -5.04 22.10 -9.79
N VAL A 179 -5.31 23.38 -10.07
CA VAL A 179 -6.41 23.81 -10.96
C VAL A 179 -5.93 23.68 -12.39
N ASN A 180 -6.30 22.56 -13.05
CA ASN A 180 -5.80 22.20 -14.37
C ASN A 180 -6.69 22.73 -15.51
N LYS A 181 -6.17 22.65 -16.73
CA LYS A 181 -6.82 23.06 -17.98
C LYS A 181 -7.15 24.57 -18.03
N VAL A 182 -6.33 25.42 -17.41
CA VAL A 182 -6.54 26.88 -17.44
C VAL A 182 -6.35 27.49 -18.83
N ASP A 183 -5.80 26.74 -19.77
CA ASP A 183 -5.65 27.09 -21.18
C ASP A 183 -6.95 26.94 -21.99
N LYS A 184 -7.98 26.30 -21.45
CA LYS A 184 -9.26 26.09 -22.14
C LYS A 184 -10.11 27.35 -22.14
N GLU A 185 -10.85 27.54 -23.25
CA GLU A 185 -11.89 28.56 -23.32
C GLU A 185 -13.03 28.21 -22.34
N GLY A 186 -13.40 29.18 -21.48
CA GLY A 186 -14.38 28.96 -20.42
C GLY A 186 -13.82 28.42 -19.10
N ALA A 187 -12.50 28.25 -18.98
CA ALA A 187 -11.88 27.90 -17.72
C ALA A 187 -12.13 28.99 -16.65
N ASN A 188 -12.57 28.56 -15.47
CA ASN A 188 -12.86 29.46 -14.36
C ASN A 188 -12.21 28.92 -13.05
N PRO A 189 -10.95 29.27 -12.79
CA PRO A 189 -10.25 28.86 -11.57
C PRO A 189 -10.91 29.34 -10.28
N ASP A 190 -11.51 30.53 -10.28
CA ASP A 190 -12.14 31.12 -9.09
C ASP A 190 -13.41 30.35 -8.69
N LYS A 191 -14.15 29.83 -9.66
CA LYS A 191 -15.27 28.91 -9.39
C LYS A 191 -14.81 27.67 -8.65
N VAL A 192 -13.67 27.07 -9.04
CA VAL A 192 -13.09 25.89 -8.37
C VAL A 192 -12.72 26.23 -6.92
N ARG A 193 -12.07 27.38 -6.68
CA ARG A 193 -11.72 27.86 -5.32
C ARG A 193 -12.96 28.01 -4.45
N GLN A 194 -14.02 28.63 -4.98
CA GLN A 194 -15.30 28.81 -4.27
C GLN A 194 -15.95 27.48 -3.92
N GLN A 195 -16.01 26.54 -4.88
CA GLN A 195 -16.58 25.22 -4.64
C GLN A 195 -15.81 24.43 -3.57
N LEU A 196 -14.48 24.46 -3.60
CA LEU A 196 -13.66 23.74 -2.62
C LEU A 196 -13.73 24.36 -1.22
N THR A 197 -14.02 25.66 -1.11
CA THR A 197 -14.28 26.32 0.17
C THR A 197 -15.47 25.70 0.90
N GLU A 198 -16.50 25.21 0.19
CA GLU A 198 -17.65 24.50 0.79
C GLU A 198 -17.24 23.19 1.47
N TYR A 199 -16.08 22.65 1.12
CA TYR A 199 -15.49 21.41 1.70
C TYR A 199 -14.32 21.70 2.64
N ASN A 200 -14.24 22.92 3.21
CA ASN A 200 -13.19 23.38 4.13
C ASN A 200 -11.78 23.48 3.53
N LEU A 201 -11.64 23.48 2.20
CA LEU A 201 -10.39 23.84 1.53
C LEU A 201 -10.43 25.32 1.15
N VAL A 202 -9.87 26.15 2.03
CA VAL A 202 -9.81 27.60 1.82
C VAL A 202 -8.43 27.96 1.26
N ALA A 203 -8.41 28.69 0.13
CA ALA A 203 -7.17 29.13 -0.49
C ALA A 203 -6.43 30.14 0.40
N GLU A 204 -5.10 30.14 0.37
CA GLU A 204 -4.25 31.12 1.07
C GLU A 204 -4.64 32.58 0.72
N GLU A 205 -5.00 32.82 -0.55
CA GLU A 205 -5.48 34.13 -1.04
C GLU A 205 -6.74 34.61 -0.29
N TYR A 206 -7.52 33.69 0.29
CA TYR A 206 -8.73 33.98 1.08
C TYR A 206 -8.52 33.80 2.58
N GLY A 207 -7.24 33.72 3.02
CA GLY A 207 -6.87 33.57 4.43
C GLY A 207 -6.91 32.14 4.96
N GLY A 208 -6.92 31.13 4.08
CA GLY A 208 -6.80 29.72 4.41
C GLY A 208 -5.34 29.24 4.44
N GLU A 209 -5.17 27.91 4.51
CA GLU A 209 -3.85 27.25 4.59
C GLU A 209 -3.55 26.39 3.34
N THR A 210 -4.50 26.29 2.40
CA THR A 210 -4.35 25.42 1.23
C THR A 210 -3.76 26.19 0.04
N ILE A 211 -2.70 25.66 -0.54
CA ILE A 211 -2.09 26.25 -1.73
C ILE A 211 -2.85 25.80 -2.99
N PHE A 212 -3.27 26.78 -3.81
CA PHE A 212 -3.92 26.56 -5.10
C PHE A 212 -3.01 27.01 -6.22
N VAL A 213 -2.68 26.12 -7.14
CA VAL A 213 -1.82 26.42 -8.28
C VAL A 213 -2.59 26.24 -9.59
N ASN A 214 -2.60 27.27 -10.42
CA ASN A 214 -3.19 27.20 -11.75
C ASN A 214 -2.21 26.57 -12.72
N VAL A 215 -2.61 25.46 -13.35
CA VAL A 215 -1.73 24.69 -14.25
C VAL A 215 -2.40 24.36 -15.58
N SER A 216 -1.60 24.15 -16.59
CA SER A 216 -2.03 23.49 -17.81
C SER A 216 -1.06 22.39 -18.19
N ALA A 217 -1.49 21.15 -17.97
CA ALA A 217 -0.73 19.96 -18.36
C ALA A 217 -0.44 19.91 -19.88
N LYS A 218 -1.23 20.61 -20.69
CA LYS A 218 -1.08 20.66 -22.15
C LYS A 218 0.03 21.62 -22.60
N SER A 219 0.11 22.79 -22.00
CA SER A 219 1.06 23.85 -22.35
C SER A 219 2.31 23.88 -21.47
N GLY A 220 2.33 23.10 -20.37
CA GLY A 220 3.40 23.16 -19.37
C GLY A 220 3.31 24.34 -18.40
N LEU A 221 2.25 25.17 -18.51
CA LEU A 221 2.09 26.34 -17.68
C LEU A 221 1.89 25.95 -16.20
N GLY A 222 2.65 26.57 -15.30
CA GLY A 222 2.50 26.42 -13.86
C GLY A 222 3.01 25.09 -13.27
N ILE A 223 3.67 24.24 -14.07
CA ILE A 223 4.19 22.94 -13.58
C ILE A 223 5.28 23.15 -12.54
N ASP A 224 6.28 24.01 -12.82
CA ASP A 224 7.36 24.30 -11.87
C ASP A 224 6.79 24.93 -10.57
N ALA A 225 5.85 25.86 -10.69
CA ALA A 225 5.19 26.46 -9.53
C ALA A 225 4.42 25.42 -8.68
N LEU A 226 3.83 24.40 -9.32
CA LEU A 226 3.20 23.29 -8.59
C LEU A 226 4.23 22.46 -7.82
N ILE A 227 5.37 22.13 -8.45
CA ILE A 227 6.43 21.36 -7.81
C ILE A 227 7.03 22.17 -6.64
N ASP A 228 7.29 23.46 -6.83
CA ASP A 228 7.76 24.36 -5.77
C ASP A 228 6.77 24.43 -4.60
N SER A 229 5.46 24.50 -4.88
CA SER A 229 4.42 24.49 -3.86
C SER A 229 4.37 23.17 -3.07
N ILE A 230 4.60 22.05 -3.73
CA ILE A 230 4.70 20.74 -3.08
C ILE A 230 5.92 20.73 -2.13
N LEU A 231 7.08 21.18 -2.59
CA LEU A 231 8.29 21.24 -1.78
C LEU A 231 8.15 22.20 -0.60
N LEU A 232 7.51 23.35 -0.81
CA LEU A 232 7.22 24.31 0.26
C LEU A 232 6.30 23.70 1.32
N THR A 233 5.24 22.99 0.90
CA THR A 233 4.34 22.28 1.81
C THR A 233 5.09 21.18 2.57
N ALA A 234 5.97 20.43 1.91
CA ALA A 234 6.81 19.41 2.51
C ALA A 234 7.69 19.98 3.64
N ASP A 235 8.32 21.13 3.40
CA ASP A 235 9.24 21.76 4.35
C ASP A 235 8.52 22.46 5.52
N ALA A 236 7.33 22.99 5.27
CA ALA A 236 6.59 23.75 6.27
C ALA A 236 5.68 22.92 7.17
N ALA A 237 5.08 21.84 6.63
CA ALA A 237 4.01 21.12 7.30
C ALA A 237 4.43 19.75 7.84
N ILE A 238 5.57 19.16 7.38
CA ILE A 238 5.87 17.76 7.64
C ILE A 238 7.32 17.58 8.06
N ASP A 239 7.55 16.66 9.02
CA ASP A 239 8.90 16.19 9.34
C ASP A 239 9.25 14.98 8.47
N LEU A 240 9.93 15.22 7.35
CA LEU A 240 10.31 14.20 6.37
C LEU A 240 11.67 13.58 6.71
N ARG A 241 11.74 12.85 7.81
CA ARG A 241 12.93 12.11 8.22
C ARG A 241 12.65 10.62 8.33
N ALA A 242 13.63 9.79 8.02
CA ALA A 242 13.57 8.34 8.17
C ALA A 242 14.97 7.79 8.48
N ILE A 243 15.02 6.59 9.04
CA ILE A 243 16.27 5.85 9.20
C ILE A 243 16.57 5.17 7.87
N ALA A 244 17.74 5.45 7.30
CA ALA A 244 18.21 4.79 6.08
C ALA A 244 19.13 3.58 6.40
N ASP A 245 19.85 3.62 7.51
CA ASP A 245 20.79 2.58 7.93
C ASP A 245 20.11 1.54 8.85
N ASP A 246 19.14 0.80 8.25
CA ASP A 246 18.40 -0.28 8.91
C ASP A 246 17.84 -1.25 7.86
N GLU A 247 17.25 -2.35 8.33
CA GLU A 247 16.49 -3.27 7.47
C GLU A 247 15.31 -2.57 6.82
N ALA A 248 15.13 -2.83 5.52
CA ALA A 248 14.08 -2.15 4.79
C ALA A 248 12.69 -2.61 5.20
N ARG A 249 11.80 -1.62 5.37
CA ARG A 249 10.36 -1.80 5.56
C ARG A 249 9.59 -0.84 4.67
N GLY A 250 8.40 -1.23 4.28
CA GLY A 250 7.55 -0.37 3.45
C GLY A 250 6.29 -1.10 2.98
N VAL A 251 5.76 -0.67 1.86
CA VAL A 251 4.47 -1.15 1.33
C VAL A 251 4.61 -1.59 -0.12
N ALA A 252 3.97 -2.71 -0.47
CA ALA A 252 3.77 -3.12 -1.85
C ALA A 252 2.63 -2.29 -2.46
N ILE A 253 2.95 -1.42 -3.40
CA ILE A 253 1.98 -0.53 -4.05
C ILE A 253 1.13 -1.32 -5.03
N GLU A 254 1.78 -2.11 -5.88
CA GLU A 254 1.15 -2.90 -6.94
C GLU A 254 1.97 -4.17 -7.19
N ALA A 255 1.32 -5.24 -7.64
CA ALA A 255 2.02 -6.46 -7.98
C ALA A 255 1.36 -7.20 -9.15
N HIS A 256 2.19 -7.82 -9.98
CA HIS A 256 1.75 -8.56 -11.17
C HIS A 256 2.60 -9.81 -11.43
N LEU A 257 2.12 -10.65 -12.32
CA LEU A 257 2.84 -11.83 -12.78
C LEU A 257 3.39 -11.59 -14.18
N ASP A 258 4.69 -11.32 -14.28
CA ASP A 258 5.37 -11.22 -15.56
C ASP A 258 5.66 -12.60 -16.15
N ARG A 259 5.46 -12.77 -17.48
CA ARG A 259 5.61 -14.06 -18.18
C ARG A 259 7.05 -14.57 -18.18
N GLY A 260 8.05 -13.67 -18.13
CA GLY A 260 9.47 -14.05 -18.19
C GLY A 260 10.17 -13.94 -16.83
N ARG A 261 9.77 -12.97 -16.02
CA ARG A 261 10.42 -12.60 -14.76
C ARG A 261 9.76 -13.23 -13.53
N GLY A 262 8.52 -13.74 -13.67
CA GLY A 262 7.73 -14.28 -12.58
C GLY A 262 7.00 -13.20 -11.78
N PRO A 263 6.76 -13.40 -10.47
CA PRO A 263 6.13 -12.39 -9.62
C PRO A 263 7.01 -11.14 -9.51
N VAL A 264 6.41 -9.98 -9.80
CA VAL A 264 7.01 -8.65 -9.71
C VAL A 264 6.13 -7.79 -8.83
N ALA A 265 6.73 -7.09 -7.87
CA ALA A 265 6.01 -6.14 -7.02
C ALA A 265 6.70 -4.78 -7.06
N THR A 266 5.93 -3.73 -7.26
CA THR A 266 6.38 -2.35 -7.05
C THR A 266 6.23 -2.04 -5.56
N VAL A 267 7.33 -1.80 -4.89
CA VAL A 267 7.36 -1.49 -3.46
C VAL A 267 7.84 -0.07 -3.24
N LEU A 268 7.29 0.59 -2.23
CA LEU A 268 7.77 1.86 -1.71
C LEU A 268 8.49 1.60 -0.39
N VAL A 269 9.77 1.90 -0.34
CA VAL A 269 10.56 1.83 0.89
C VAL A 269 10.17 3.01 1.77
N GLN A 270 9.77 2.75 3.02
CA GLN A 270 9.43 3.80 3.98
C GLN A 270 10.55 4.02 5.00
N ARG A 271 11.26 2.95 5.36
CA ARG A 271 12.39 2.96 6.30
C ARG A 271 13.44 1.95 5.85
N GLY A 272 14.68 2.19 6.23
CA GLY A 272 15.81 1.32 5.92
C GLY A 272 16.24 1.39 4.46
N THR A 273 17.12 0.52 4.06
CA THR A 273 17.62 0.41 2.68
C THR A 273 17.47 -1.02 2.19
N LEU A 274 16.65 -1.20 1.15
CA LEU A 274 16.46 -2.49 0.48
C LEU A 274 17.61 -2.74 -0.47
N LYS A 275 18.19 -3.93 -0.42
CA LYS A 275 19.34 -4.33 -1.25
C LYS A 275 19.06 -5.60 -2.05
N VAL A 276 19.73 -5.72 -3.18
CA VAL A 276 19.73 -6.99 -3.93
C VAL A 276 20.39 -8.07 -3.08
N GLY A 277 19.70 -9.20 -2.93
CA GLY A 277 20.13 -10.32 -2.09
C GLY A 277 19.39 -10.44 -0.76
N ASP A 278 18.63 -9.42 -0.35
CA ASP A 278 17.86 -9.44 0.90
C ASP A 278 16.73 -10.49 0.86
N ALA A 279 16.46 -11.11 2.00
CA ALA A 279 15.30 -11.95 2.20
C ALA A 279 14.09 -11.07 2.51
N ILE A 280 13.07 -11.06 1.64
CA ILE A 280 11.92 -10.17 1.72
C ILE A 280 10.62 -10.94 1.97
N VAL A 281 9.74 -10.37 2.78
CA VAL A 281 8.37 -10.83 3.02
C VAL A 281 7.41 -9.71 2.69
N ALA A 282 6.36 -9.99 1.95
CA ALA A 282 5.24 -9.07 1.71
C ALA A 282 3.93 -9.83 1.84
N GLY A 283 3.12 -9.50 2.84
CA GLY A 283 1.92 -10.26 3.17
C GLY A 283 2.20 -11.75 3.39
N GLY A 284 1.50 -12.60 2.68
CA GLY A 284 1.73 -14.05 2.64
C GLY A 284 2.77 -14.52 1.62
N SER A 285 3.45 -13.61 0.93
CA SER A 285 4.49 -13.90 -0.05
C SER A 285 5.88 -13.62 0.52
N PHE A 286 6.86 -14.45 0.16
CA PHE A 286 8.25 -14.27 0.55
C PHE A 286 9.18 -14.53 -0.63
N GLY A 287 10.45 -14.20 -0.48
CA GLY A 287 11.45 -14.49 -1.50
C GLY A 287 12.78 -13.84 -1.20
N ARG A 288 13.69 -13.91 -2.16
CA ARG A 288 14.96 -13.21 -2.12
C ARG A 288 15.03 -12.21 -3.27
N VAL A 289 15.37 -10.98 -2.97
CA VAL A 289 15.51 -9.92 -3.98
C VAL A 289 16.60 -10.32 -4.98
N ARG A 290 16.17 -10.72 -6.19
CA ARG A 290 17.09 -11.10 -7.27
C ARG A 290 17.58 -9.92 -8.06
N ALA A 291 16.69 -8.96 -8.29
CA ALA A 291 16.96 -7.70 -8.96
C ALA A 291 15.93 -6.66 -8.52
N MET A 292 16.31 -5.42 -8.57
CA MET A 292 15.43 -4.27 -8.44
C MET A 292 15.55 -3.41 -9.69
N LEU A 293 14.42 -2.90 -10.16
CA LEU A 293 14.37 -1.99 -11.29
C LEU A 293 13.78 -0.66 -10.84
N ASP A 294 14.30 0.42 -11.38
CA ASP A 294 13.72 1.74 -11.19
C ASP A 294 12.54 1.99 -12.17
N GLU A 295 12.04 3.21 -12.17
CA GLU A 295 10.94 3.68 -13.03
C GLU A 295 11.27 3.64 -14.54
N HIS A 296 12.57 3.60 -14.89
CA HIS A 296 13.05 3.49 -16.27
C HIS A 296 13.31 2.03 -16.69
N GLY A 297 13.15 1.08 -15.75
CA GLY A 297 13.44 -0.33 -15.97
C GLY A 297 14.94 -0.66 -15.89
N GLU A 298 15.76 0.24 -15.36
CA GLU A 298 17.18 0.03 -15.14
C GLU A 298 17.43 -0.67 -13.80
N ASN A 299 18.51 -1.49 -13.75
CA ASN A 299 18.84 -2.21 -12.54
C ASN A 299 19.44 -1.27 -11.49
N VAL A 300 18.90 -1.35 -10.27
CA VAL A 300 19.44 -0.66 -9.10
C VAL A 300 19.87 -1.68 -8.04
N SER A 301 20.98 -1.39 -7.35
CA SER A 301 21.53 -2.28 -6.32
C SER A 301 20.89 -2.07 -4.95
N GLU A 302 20.41 -0.86 -4.67
CA GLU A 302 19.82 -0.46 -3.41
C GLU A 302 18.73 0.59 -3.57
N ALA A 303 17.77 0.59 -2.65
CA ALA A 303 16.68 1.55 -2.59
C ALA A 303 16.50 2.02 -1.14
N GLY A 304 16.72 3.31 -0.91
CA GLY A 304 16.53 3.97 0.40
C GLY A 304 15.08 4.46 0.60
N PRO A 305 14.83 5.17 1.71
CA PRO A 305 13.51 5.69 2.05
C PRO A 305 12.89 6.56 0.94
N SER A 306 11.59 6.45 0.78
CA SER A 306 10.76 7.11 -0.25
C SER A 306 11.10 6.74 -1.69
N ARG A 307 11.95 5.75 -1.94
CA ARG A 307 12.25 5.31 -3.29
C ARG A 307 11.33 4.16 -3.71
N PRO A 308 10.56 4.30 -4.80
CA PRO A 308 9.81 3.21 -5.39
C PRO A 308 10.73 2.34 -6.24
N VAL A 309 10.61 1.02 -6.14
CA VAL A 309 11.34 0.07 -6.98
C VAL A 309 10.49 -1.14 -7.32
N GLN A 310 10.71 -1.70 -8.50
CA GLN A 310 10.15 -2.99 -8.87
C GLN A 310 11.07 -4.10 -8.39
N VAL A 311 10.56 -4.94 -7.51
CA VAL A 311 11.30 -6.06 -6.89
C VAL A 311 10.95 -7.36 -7.60
N LEU A 312 11.99 -8.08 -8.02
CA LEU A 312 11.92 -9.41 -8.59
C LEU A 312 12.48 -10.44 -7.60
N GLY A 313 11.79 -11.57 -7.46
CA GLY A 313 12.31 -12.66 -6.63
C GLY A 313 11.32 -13.23 -5.62
N PHE A 314 10.10 -12.71 -5.56
CA PHE A 314 9.02 -13.29 -4.77
C PHE A 314 8.64 -14.70 -5.27
N THR A 315 8.18 -15.57 -4.35
CA THR A 315 7.67 -16.90 -4.66
C THR A 315 6.24 -16.88 -5.21
N SER A 316 5.45 -15.90 -4.82
CA SER A 316 4.09 -15.63 -5.29
C SER A 316 3.86 -14.13 -5.43
N VAL A 317 2.80 -13.73 -6.11
CA VAL A 317 2.42 -12.32 -6.24
C VAL A 317 1.86 -11.85 -4.89
N PRO A 318 2.47 -10.85 -4.21
CA PRO A 318 1.90 -10.27 -2.99
C PRO A 318 0.63 -9.49 -3.30
N SER A 319 -0.19 -9.24 -2.29
CA SER A 319 -1.34 -8.36 -2.44
C SER A 319 -0.90 -6.90 -2.46
N ALA A 320 -1.58 -6.08 -3.23
CA ALA A 320 -1.36 -4.65 -3.20
C ALA A 320 -1.79 -4.08 -1.83
N GLY A 321 -0.95 -3.24 -1.23
CA GLY A 321 -1.13 -2.72 0.13
C GLY A 321 -0.52 -3.58 1.24
N ASP A 322 0.03 -4.75 0.91
CA ASP A 322 0.77 -5.53 1.90
C ASP A 322 2.01 -4.78 2.38
N THR A 323 2.22 -4.75 3.68
CA THR A 323 3.49 -4.30 4.25
C THR A 323 4.57 -5.31 3.93
N PHE A 324 5.72 -4.83 3.47
CA PHE A 324 6.90 -5.66 3.31
C PHE A 324 7.96 -5.35 4.38
N LEU A 325 8.79 -6.33 4.64
CA LEU A 325 9.98 -6.18 5.46
C LEU A 325 11.09 -7.09 4.95
N VAL A 326 12.31 -6.72 5.26
CA VAL A 326 13.49 -7.57 5.14
C VAL A 326 13.60 -8.42 6.39
N ALA A 327 13.96 -9.68 6.24
CA ALA A 327 14.22 -10.61 7.33
C ALA A 327 15.70 -11.04 7.29
N ASP A 328 16.27 -11.35 8.42
CA ASP A 328 17.68 -11.78 8.55
C ASP A 328 18.01 -13.00 7.66
N GLU A 329 17.07 -13.95 7.57
CA GLU A 329 17.24 -15.21 6.86
C GLU A 329 16.01 -15.61 6.04
N ASP A 330 16.22 -16.35 4.95
CA ASP A 330 15.14 -16.92 4.12
C ASP A 330 14.18 -17.81 4.92
N ARG A 331 14.70 -18.50 5.96
CA ARG A 331 13.88 -19.35 6.84
C ARG A 331 12.89 -18.54 7.65
N THR A 332 13.36 -17.42 8.24
CA THR A 332 12.52 -16.49 8.98
C THR A 332 11.48 -15.86 8.07
N ALA A 333 11.89 -15.38 6.90
CA ALA A 333 10.99 -14.85 5.88
C ALA A 333 9.86 -15.81 5.53
N ARG A 334 10.19 -17.09 5.30
CA ARG A 334 9.21 -18.13 5.01
C ARG A 334 8.25 -18.39 6.18
N GLN A 335 8.76 -18.49 7.41
CA GLN A 335 7.93 -18.70 8.60
C GLN A 335 6.91 -17.58 8.80
N ILE A 336 7.35 -16.33 8.66
CA ILE A 336 6.48 -15.16 8.75
C ILE A 336 5.37 -15.21 7.69
N ALA A 337 5.73 -15.47 6.43
CA ALA A 337 4.76 -15.57 5.34
C ALA A 337 3.73 -16.71 5.57
N GLU A 338 4.17 -17.89 6.00
CA GLU A 338 3.29 -19.04 6.29
C GLU A 338 2.32 -18.71 7.45
N LYS A 339 2.80 -18.04 8.51
CA LYS A 339 1.95 -17.61 9.64
C LYS A 339 0.91 -16.58 9.21
N ARG A 340 1.29 -15.56 8.43
CA ARG A 340 0.35 -14.58 7.88
C ARG A 340 -0.71 -15.23 7.00
N GLN A 341 -0.30 -16.11 6.12
CA GLN A 341 -1.22 -16.84 5.26
C GLN A 341 -2.20 -17.71 6.05
N ALA A 342 -1.73 -18.35 7.14
CA ALA A 342 -2.59 -19.11 8.04
C ALA A 342 -3.58 -18.22 8.80
N ALA A 343 -3.13 -17.06 9.31
CA ALA A 343 -3.98 -16.08 9.99
C ALA A 343 -5.06 -15.53 9.05
N GLU A 344 -4.69 -15.15 7.82
CA GLU A 344 -5.64 -14.68 6.81
C GLU A 344 -6.68 -15.74 6.46
N ARG A 345 -6.24 -17.00 6.24
CA ARG A 345 -7.14 -18.13 5.98
C ARG A 345 -8.11 -18.35 7.13
N ASN A 346 -7.63 -18.30 8.38
CA ASN A 346 -8.47 -18.45 9.56
C ASN A 346 -9.49 -17.31 9.69
N ALA A 347 -9.10 -16.08 9.39
CA ALA A 347 -9.98 -14.92 9.37
C ALA A 347 -11.08 -15.06 8.30
N GLN A 348 -10.73 -15.53 7.09
CA GLN A 348 -11.68 -15.80 6.02
C GLN A 348 -12.66 -16.91 6.42
N LEU A 349 -12.18 -18.01 7.01
CA LEU A 349 -13.02 -19.10 7.51
C LEU A 349 -13.95 -18.66 8.65
N ALA A 350 -13.48 -17.77 9.53
CA ALA A 350 -14.31 -17.21 10.61
C ALA A 350 -15.43 -16.32 10.04
N LYS A 351 -15.12 -15.49 9.03
CA LYS A 351 -16.14 -14.69 8.32
C LYS A 351 -17.17 -15.55 7.60
N ALA A 352 -16.73 -16.66 6.99
CA ALA A 352 -17.61 -17.60 6.27
C ALA A 352 -18.51 -18.43 7.23
N ARG A 353 -18.13 -18.58 8.49
CA ARG A 353 -18.93 -19.26 9.53
C ARG A 353 -20.02 -18.37 10.14
N LYS A 354 -20.81 -17.66 9.35
CA LYS A 354 -22.08 -17.11 9.84
C LYS A 354 -22.94 -18.28 10.34
N LYS A 355 -23.49 -18.17 11.56
CA LYS A 355 -24.48 -19.14 12.07
C LYS A 355 -25.68 -19.09 11.15
N VAL A 356 -25.80 -20.06 10.26
CA VAL A 356 -26.96 -20.23 9.39
C VAL A 356 -28.04 -20.85 10.27
N SER A 357 -29.19 -20.19 10.41
CA SER A 357 -30.35 -20.78 11.06
C SER A 357 -30.97 -21.84 10.11
N LEU A 358 -31.76 -22.76 10.67
CA LEU A 358 -32.42 -23.79 9.83
C LEU A 358 -33.38 -23.15 8.82
N GLU A 359 -33.95 -21.99 9.14
CA GLU A 359 -34.85 -21.20 8.28
C GLU A 359 -34.06 -20.58 7.13
N ASP A 360 -32.87 -19.99 7.41
CA ASP A 360 -31.97 -19.43 6.38
C ASP A 360 -31.48 -20.53 5.42
N PHE A 361 -31.26 -21.76 5.90
CA PHE A 361 -30.86 -22.91 5.05
C PHE A 361 -31.98 -23.31 4.10
N MET A 362 -33.24 -23.27 4.51
CA MET A 362 -34.40 -23.57 3.66
C MET A 362 -34.66 -22.47 2.61
N GLU A 363 -34.40 -21.21 2.92
CA GLU A 363 -34.45 -20.09 1.97
C GLU A 363 -33.29 -20.11 1.00
N GLN A 364 -32.07 -20.35 1.45
CA GLN A 364 -30.88 -20.49 0.60
C GLN A 364 -31.00 -21.63 -0.42
N SER A 365 -31.74 -22.70 -0.12
CA SER A 365 -31.96 -23.80 -1.07
C SER A 365 -32.75 -23.40 -2.34
N LYS A 366 -33.37 -22.20 -2.36
CA LYS A 366 -34.12 -21.67 -3.49
C LYS A 366 -33.33 -20.65 -4.33
N ILE A 367 -32.18 -20.21 -3.82
CA ILE A 367 -31.32 -19.21 -4.48
C ILE A 367 -30.29 -19.91 -5.33
N SER A 368 -30.20 -19.55 -6.60
CA SER A 368 -29.14 -20.03 -7.49
C SER A 368 -27.84 -19.30 -7.18
N THR A 369 -26.78 -20.02 -6.78
CA THR A 369 -25.48 -19.42 -6.53
C THR A 369 -24.64 -19.43 -7.80
N LEU A 370 -24.19 -18.25 -8.25
CA LEU A 370 -23.21 -18.12 -9.33
C LEU A 370 -21.79 -18.03 -8.74
N ASN A 371 -21.03 -19.10 -8.88
CA ASN A 371 -19.64 -19.13 -8.45
C ASN A 371 -18.73 -18.53 -9.51
N LEU A 372 -17.91 -17.56 -9.11
CA LEU A 372 -17.00 -16.82 -9.99
C LEU A 372 -15.54 -17.09 -9.62
N ILE A 373 -14.69 -17.18 -10.63
CA ILE A 373 -13.23 -17.14 -10.52
C ILE A 373 -12.77 -15.86 -11.21
N LEU A 374 -12.05 -15.02 -10.49
CA LEU A 374 -11.54 -13.76 -11.01
C LEU A 374 -10.06 -13.87 -11.34
N LYS A 375 -9.69 -13.41 -12.54
CA LYS A 375 -8.30 -13.31 -13.00
C LYS A 375 -8.06 -11.94 -13.60
N GLY A 376 -7.02 -11.26 -13.14
CA GLY A 376 -6.59 -9.96 -13.65
C GLY A 376 -5.11 -9.94 -13.96
N ASP A 377 -4.66 -8.85 -14.52
CA ASP A 377 -3.27 -8.57 -14.86
C ASP A 377 -2.46 -8.17 -13.61
N VAL A 378 -3.06 -7.37 -12.73
CA VAL A 378 -2.47 -6.91 -11.48
C VAL A 378 -3.40 -7.17 -10.29
N SER A 379 -2.83 -7.17 -9.08
CA SER A 379 -3.57 -7.47 -7.84
C SER A 379 -4.67 -6.45 -7.56
N GLY A 380 -4.41 -5.17 -7.79
CA GLY A 380 -5.41 -4.11 -7.57
C GLY A 380 -6.59 -4.15 -8.53
N SER A 381 -6.38 -4.54 -9.82
CA SER A 381 -7.48 -4.73 -10.78
C SER A 381 -8.42 -5.87 -10.38
N VAL A 382 -7.88 -6.95 -9.81
CA VAL A 382 -8.69 -8.09 -9.31
C VAL A 382 -9.52 -7.67 -8.12
N GLU A 383 -8.96 -6.91 -7.18
CA GLU A 383 -9.65 -6.36 -6.01
C GLU A 383 -10.80 -5.44 -6.43
N ALA A 384 -10.52 -4.48 -7.32
CA ALA A 384 -11.52 -3.55 -7.83
C ALA A 384 -12.69 -4.26 -8.56
N LEU A 385 -12.37 -5.33 -9.31
CA LEU A 385 -13.38 -6.13 -9.98
C LEU A 385 -14.24 -6.91 -8.98
N GLU A 386 -13.64 -7.48 -7.93
CA GLU A 386 -14.38 -8.16 -6.86
C GLU A 386 -15.33 -7.21 -6.17
N ASP A 387 -14.85 -6.04 -5.75
CA ASP A 387 -15.67 -5.02 -5.08
C ASP A 387 -16.84 -4.55 -5.96
N ALA A 388 -16.59 -4.30 -7.24
CA ALA A 388 -17.63 -3.91 -8.18
C ALA A 388 -18.69 -5.01 -8.39
N LEU A 389 -18.26 -6.29 -8.46
CA LEU A 389 -19.19 -7.42 -8.58
C LEU A 389 -20.04 -7.64 -7.32
N MET A 390 -19.45 -7.44 -6.14
CA MET A 390 -20.16 -7.60 -4.86
C MET A 390 -21.18 -6.47 -4.60
N GLN A 391 -21.05 -5.33 -5.28
CA GLN A 391 -22.00 -4.21 -5.22
C GLN A 391 -23.15 -4.33 -6.22
N LEU A 392 -23.10 -5.30 -7.16
CA LEU A 392 -24.16 -5.50 -8.13
C LEU A 392 -25.43 -6.03 -7.46
N ASP A 393 -26.55 -5.37 -7.70
CA ASP A 393 -27.86 -5.90 -7.34
C ASP A 393 -28.28 -6.93 -8.40
N VAL A 394 -28.14 -8.19 -8.09
CA VAL A 394 -28.51 -9.31 -8.98
C VAL A 394 -29.92 -9.86 -8.71
N GLY A 395 -30.70 -9.18 -7.85
CA GLY A 395 -32.03 -9.61 -7.44
C GLY A 395 -32.00 -10.73 -6.37
N ALA A 396 -33.17 -11.09 -5.85
CA ALA A 396 -33.31 -12.03 -4.73
C ALA A 396 -33.15 -13.52 -5.13
N GLU A 397 -33.07 -13.84 -6.43
CA GLU A 397 -33.05 -15.22 -6.93
C GLU A 397 -31.62 -15.74 -7.19
N VAL A 398 -30.63 -14.84 -7.24
CA VAL A 398 -29.23 -15.19 -7.54
C VAL A 398 -28.30 -14.62 -6.48
N ASP A 399 -27.38 -15.45 -6.00
CA ASP A 399 -26.28 -15.05 -5.11
C ASP A 399 -24.95 -15.13 -5.87
N LEU A 400 -24.17 -14.03 -5.84
CA LEU A 400 -22.83 -13.98 -6.43
C LEU A 400 -21.79 -14.38 -5.40
N ARG A 401 -20.97 -15.37 -5.74
CA ARG A 401 -19.88 -15.81 -4.86
C ARG A 401 -18.55 -15.89 -5.61
N VAL A 402 -17.57 -15.14 -5.18
CA VAL A 402 -16.20 -15.26 -5.65
C VAL A 402 -15.51 -16.40 -4.91
N ILE A 403 -15.24 -17.51 -5.61
CA ILE A 403 -14.63 -18.72 -5.01
C ILE A 403 -13.10 -18.71 -5.12
N HIS A 404 -12.55 -17.99 -6.08
CA HIS A 404 -11.11 -17.84 -6.24
C HIS A 404 -10.77 -16.55 -6.98
N ARG A 405 -9.68 -15.94 -6.56
CA ARG A 405 -9.08 -14.76 -7.22
C ARG A 405 -7.58 -15.00 -7.45
N GLY A 406 -7.03 -14.41 -8.48
CA GLY A 406 -5.61 -14.51 -8.75
C GLY A 406 -5.14 -13.61 -9.89
N VAL A 407 -3.84 -13.39 -9.91
CA VAL A 407 -3.17 -12.58 -10.93
C VAL A 407 -2.61 -13.48 -12.03
N GLY A 408 -2.68 -13.00 -13.27
CA GLY A 408 -2.16 -13.67 -14.45
C GLY A 408 -3.21 -14.43 -15.28
N ALA A 409 -2.74 -15.28 -16.18
CA ALA A 409 -3.60 -15.99 -17.13
C ALA A 409 -4.46 -17.08 -16.45
N ILE A 410 -5.57 -17.42 -17.10
CA ILE A 410 -6.41 -18.56 -16.73
C ILE A 410 -5.63 -19.85 -16.92
N THR A 411 -5.56 -20.67 -15.86
CA THR A 411 -4.84 -21.94 -15.83
C THR A 411 -5.79 -23.14 -15.91
N LYS A 412 -5.22 -24.33 -16.16
CA LYS A 412 -6.00 -25.59 -16.12
C LYS A 412 -6.64 -25.81 -14.74
N SER A 413 -5.96 -25.44 -13.67
CA SER A 413 -6.47 -25.55 -12.30
C SER A 413 -7.70 -24.68 -12.08
N ASP A 414 -7.72 -23.47 -12.63
CA ASP A 414 -8.87 -22.56 -12.56
C ASP A 414 -10.10 -23.16 -13.26
N ILE A 415 -9.89 -23.74 -14.45
CA ILE A 415 -10.97 -24.41 -15.19
C ILE A 415 -11.49 -25.64 -14.43
N THR A 416 -10.59 -26.42 -13.83
CA THR A 416 -10.98 -27.59 -13.03
C THR A 416 -11.79 -27.16 -11.80
N LEU A 417 -11.38 -26.07 -11.14
CA LEU A 417 -12.11 -25.53 -10.00
C LEU A 417 -13.49 -24.96 -10.40
N ALA A 418 -13.59 -24.32 -11.58
CA ALA A 418 -14.84 -23.80 -12.07
C ALA A 418 -15.84 -24.89 -12.50
N SER A 419 -15.33 -26.10 -12.85
CA SER A 419 -16.16 -27.23 -13.25
C SER A 419 -16.58 -28.12 -12.08
N ALA A 420 -16.04 -27.91 -10.89
CA ALA A 420 -16.35 -28.67 -9.68
C ALA A 420 -17.49 -28.04 -8.89
#